data_92ca7073acf1044a68d4b201fb57cdf6
#
_entry.id   92ca7073acf1044a68d4b201fb57cdf6
#
_cell.length_a   1.000
_cell.length_b   1.000
_cell.length_c   1.000
_cell.angle_alpha   90.00
_cell.angle_beta   90.00
_cell.angle_gamma   90.00
#
_symmetry.space_group_name_H-M   'P 1'
#
loop_
_entity.id
_entity.type
_entity.pdbx_description
1 polymer ?
#
loop_
_entity_poly.entity_id
_entity_poly.type
_entity_poly.pdbx_seq_one_letter_code
_entity_poly.pdbx_strand_id
1 'polypeptide(L)'
;MDDRTVRVALERHWDASDASDFKAEHEIYREDAVLDYPQSGERIRGRLNIQESRSVQPNKKRFTVRRIIGSGDLWVTEFVLTYDGIPSYAVSIMEFREGLVTKETQYFADRFDPGPSRSHLVERVGEITSFQIHRRGEPGCLGKDQP
;
A
#
# COMPACT_ATOMS: atom_id res chain seq x y z
N MET A 1 12.01 -19.79 -6.90
CA MET A 1 10.55 -19.70 -6.95
C MET A 1 10.16 -18.98 -8.22
N ASP A 2 9.22 -19.51 -8.98
CA ASP A 2 8.88 -18.88 -10.26
C ASP A 2 7.93 -17.70 -10.07
N ASP A 3 7.79 -16.92 -11.14
CA ASP A 3 6.99 -15.68 -11.10
C ASP A 3 5.53 -15.96 -10.76
N ARG A 4 4.99 -17.06 -11.22
CA ARG A 4 3.59 -17.39 -10.94
C ARG A 4 3.38 -17.64 -9.46
N THR A 5 4.31 -18.36 -8.83
CA THR A 5 4.23 -18.66 -7.41
C THR A 5 4.34 -17.37 -6.57
N VAL A 6 5.23 -16.46 -6.96
CA VAL A 6 5.35 -15.17 -6.28
C VAL A 6 4.07 -14.35 -6.45
N ARG A 7 3.50 -14.33 -7.65
CA ARG A 7 2.25 -13.58 -7.89
C ARG A 7 1.12 -14.12 -7.02
N VAL A 8 0.98 -15.42 -6.91
CA VAL A 8 -0.06 -16.03 -6.07
C VAL A 8 0.15 -15.65 -4.60
N ALA A 9 1.41 -15.66 -4.14
CA ALA A 9 1.72 -15.27 -2.78
C ALA A 9 1.38 -13.80 -2.52
N LEU A 10 1.63 -12.92 -3.50
CA LEU A 10 1.28 -11.52 -3.40
C LEU A 10 -0.23 -11.30 -3.39
N GLU A 11 -0.96 -12.01 -4.23
CA GLU A 11 -2.43 -11.91 -4.25
C GLU A 11 -3.01 -12.32 -2.88
N ARG A 12 -2.49 -13.41 -2.33
CA ARG A 12 -2.89 -13.86 -1.00
C ARG A 12 -2.55 -12.83 0.08
N HIS A 13 -1.37 -12.23 -0.02
CA HIS A 13 -0.92 -11.19 0.92
C HIS A 13 -1.91 -10.01 0.94
N TRP A 14 -2.25 -9.50 -0.23
CA TRP A 14 -3.13 -8.33 -0.32
C TRP A 14 -4.58 -8.67 0.06
N ASP A 15 -5.05 -9.88 -0.23
CA ASP A 15 -6.35 -10.33 0.23
C ASP A 15 -6.39 -10.38 1.76
N ALA A 16 -5.33 -10.88 2.37
CA ALA A 16 -5.21 -10.92 3.83
C ALA A 16 -5.15 -9.51 4.43
N SER A 17 -4.45 -8.60 3.76
CA SER A 17 -4.39 -7.19 4.18
C SER A 17 -5.79 -6.58 4.19
N ASP A 18 -6.56 -6.81 3.15
CA ASP A 18 -7.92 -6.29 3.04
C ASP A 18 -8.85 -6.89 4.09
N ALA A 19 -8.64 -8.13 4.43
CA ALA A 19 -9.45 -8.83 5.43
C ALA A 19 -8.99 -8.57 6.87
N SER A 20 -7.91 -7.81 7.06
CA SER A 20 -7.26 -7.59 8.37
C SER A 20 -6.84 -8.90 9.04
N ASP A 21 -6.47 -9.88 8.22
CA ASP A 21 -5.88 -11.12 8.70
C ASP A 21 -4.38 -10.92 8.85
N PHE A 22 -3.98 -10.34 9.97
CA PHE A 22 -2.60 -9.91 10.19
C PHE A 22 -1.60 -11.06 10.12
N LYS A 23 -1.98 -12.23 10.60
CA LYS A 23 -1.08 -13.38 10.54
C LYS A 23 -0.82 -13.81 9.10
N ALA A 24 -1.87 -14.00 8.32
CA ALA A 24 -1.74 -14.41 6.92
C ALA A 24 -1.04 -13.33 6.10
N GLU A 25 -1.35 -12.08 6.37
CA GLU A 25 -0.74 -10.94 5.66
C GLU A 25 0.79 -10.97 5.77
N HIS A 26 1.31 -11.34 6.94
CA HIS A 26 2.74 -11.21 7.22
C HIS A 26 3.54 -12.51 6.99
N GLU A 27 2.89 -13.57 6.56
CA GLU A 27 3.59 -14.82 6.22
C GLU A 27 4.55 -14.67 5.05
N ILE A 28 4.33 -13.70 4.18
CA ILE A 28 5.16 -13.45 3.00
C ILE A 28 6.55 -12.91 3.37
N TYR A 29 6.70 -12.33 4.57
CA TYR A 29 7.94 -11.69 4.99
C TYR A 29 8.90 -12.68 5.62
N ARG A 30 10.18 -12.50 5.28
CA ARG A 30 11.25 -13.19 6.00
C ARG A 30 11.30 -12.64 7.44
N GLU A 31 11.74 -13.45 8.37
CA GLU A 31 11.78 -13.07 9.78
C GLU A 31 12.54 -11.78 10.04
N ASP A 32 13.62 -11.55 9.28
CA ASP A 32 14.46 -10.35 9.41
C ASP A 32 14.17 -9.27 8.35
N ALA A 33 13.01 -9.34 7.69
CA ALA A 33 12.63 -8.37 6.68
C ALA A 33 12.62 -6.94 7.24
N VAL A 34 12.84 -5.97 6.35
CA VAL A 34 12.71 -4.56 6.71
C VAL A 34 11.65 -3.89 5.85
N LEU A 35 10.98 -2.90 6.42
CA LEU A 35 10.00 -2.07 5.74
C LEU A 35 10.44 -0.63 5.85
N ASP A 36 10.61 0.02 4.70
CA ASP A 36 11.03 1.40 4.62
C ASP A 36 9.88 2.30 4.18
N TYR A 37 9.75 3.44 4.86
CA TYR A 37 8.87 4.54 4.46
C TYR A 37 9.74 5.74 4.12
N PRO A 38 10.18 5.88 2.85
CA PRO A 38 11.09 6.97 2.49
C PRO A 38 10.54 8.38 2.76
N GLN A 39 9.22 8.53 2.68
CA GLN A 39 8.59 9.84 2.88
C GLN A 39 8.76 10.37 4.30
N SER A 40 8.83 9.47 5.28
CA SER A 40 9.07 9.85 6.69
C SER A 40 10.49 9.55 7.14
N GLY A 41 11.24 8.79 6.32
CA GLY A 41 12.59 8.37 6.67
C GLY A 41 12.63 7.25 7.70
N GLU A 42 11.55 6.50 7.85
CA GLU A 42 11.46 5.45 8.86
C GLU A 42 11.80 4.07 8.28
N ARG A 43 12.38 3.23 9.11
CA ARG A 43 12.57 1.81 8.82
C ARG A 43 12.08 0.99 10.00
N ILE A 44 11.28 -0.04 9.70
CA ILE A 44 10.85 -1.02 10.68
C ILE A 44 11.60 -2.31 10.39
N ARG A 45 12.26 -2.87 11.41
CA ARG A 45 13.03 -4.10 11.28
C ARG A 45 12.29 -5.27 11.89
N GLY A 46 12.19 -6.35 11.10
CA GLY A 46 11.67 -7.62 11.56
C GLY A 46 10.19 -7.79 11.31
N ARG A 47 9.84 -9.01 10.90
CA ARG A 47 8.46 -9.36 10.58
C ARG A 47 7.49 -9.05 11.73
N LEU A 48 7.87 -9.34 12.95
CA LEU A 48 7.00 -9.12 14.10
C LEU A 48 6.73 -7.63 14.32
N ASN A 49 7.75 -6.80 14.17
CA ASN A 49 7.58 -5.35 14.33
C ASN A 49 6.73 -4.77 13.18
N ILE A 50 6.92 -5.27 11.96
CA ILE A 50 6.10 -4.85 10.83
C ILE A 50 4.63 -5.18 11.10
N GLN A 51 4.36 -6.39 11.55
CA GLN A 51 3.01 -6.82 11.87
C GLN A 51 2.41 -5.98 13.01
N GLU A 52 3.18 -5.74 14.05
CA GLU A 52 2.70 -4.93 15.17
C GLU A 52 2.33 -3.53 14.72
N SER A 53 3.16 -2.89 13.88
CA SER A 53 2.89 -1.54 13.39
C SER A 53 1.56 -1.44 12.66
N ARG A 54 1.16 -2.50 11.98
CA ARG A 54 -0.08 -2.54 11.21
C ARG A 54 -1.29 -2.91 12.05
N SER A 55 -1.08 -3.77 13.05
CA SER A 55 -2.19 -4.26 13.87
C SER A 55 -2.69 -3.22 14.88
N VAL A 56 -1.88 -2.22 15.21
CA VAL A 56 -2.27 -1.18 16.18
C VAL A 56 -2.97 0.01 15.52
N GLN A 57 -3.13 0.02 14.21
CA GLN A 57 -3.84 1.08 13.51
C GLN A 57 -5.32 1.06 13.89
N PRO A 58 -5.86 2.16 14.41
CA PRO A 58 -7.26 2.18 14.84
C PRO A 58 -8.24 2.32 13.68
N ASN A 59 -7.78 2.71 12.51
CA ASN A 59 -8.64 3.02 11.38
C ASN A 59 -9.10 1.75 10.68
N LYS A 60 -10.32 1.77 10.17
CA LYS A 60 -10.83 0.71 9.32
C LYS A 60 -10.15 0.80 7.97
N LYS A 61 -9.37 -0.21 7.64
CA LYS A 61 -8.59 -0.25 6.40
C LYS A 61 -9.25 -1.13 5.36
N ARG A 62 -9.23 -0.69 4.11
CA ARG A 62 -9.58 -1.51 2.95
C ARG A 62 -8.49 -1.31 1.90
N PHE A 63 -8.16 -2.39 1.23
CA PHE A 63 -7.13 -2.40 0.19
C PHE A 63 -7.77 -2.75 -1.15
N THR A 64 -7.50 -1.95 -2.17
CA THR A 64 -7.94 -2.22 -3.53
C THR A 64 -6.71 -2.28 -4.41
N VAL A 65 -6.31 -3.47 -4.80
CA VAL A 65 -5.15 -3.67 -5.65
C VAL A 65 -5.51 -3.31 -7.09
N ARG A 66 -4.71 -2.45 -7.71
CA ARG A 66 -4.91 -2.06 -9.10
C ARG A 66 -4.11 -2.94 -10.03
N ARG A 67 -2.88 -3.27 -9.70
CA ARG A 67 -2.04 -4.18 -10.47
C ARG A 67 -0.85 -4.65 -9.66
N ILE A 68 -0.35 -5.81 -10.04
CA ILE A 68 0.86 -6.41 -9.51
C ILE A 68 1.77 -6.66 -10.70
N ILE A 69 2.97 -6.10 -10.67
CA ILE A 69 3.93 -6.19 -11.76
C ILE A 69 5.27 -6.62 -11.18
N GLY A 70 5.92 -7.54 -11.86
CA GLY A 70 7.26 -7.93 -11.44
C GLY A 70 7.74 -9.19 -12.12
N SER A 71 8.97 -9.54 -11.80
CA SER A 71 9.62 -10.74 -12.28
C SER A 71 10.85 -11.00 -11.39
N GLY A 72 11.17 -12.26 -11.18
CA GLY A 72 12.29 -12.60 -10.34
C GLY A 72 12.11 -12.09 -8.91
N ASP A 73 13.09 -11.34 -8.44
CA ASP A 73 13.15 -10.91 -7.06
C ASP A 73 12.53 -9.54 -6.79
N LEU A 74 12.04 -8.84 -7.81
CA LEU A 74 11.51 -7.48 -7.65
C LEU A 74 10.07 -7.39 -8.13
N TRP A 75 9.18 -6.97 -7.22
CA TRP A 75 7.75 -6.89 -7.50
C TRP A 75 7.17 -5.58 -6.99
N VAL A 76 6.28 -5.01 -7.78
CA VAL A 76 5.61 -3.75 -7.46
C VAL A 76 4.12 -3.98 -7.46
N THR A 77 3.45 -3.51 -6.41
CA THR A 77 1.99 -3.50 -6.32
C THR A 77 1.51 -2.07 -6.21
N GLU A 78 0.61 -1.70 -7.11
CA GLU A 78 -0.08 -0.41 -7.06
C GLU A 78 -1.46 -0.64 -6.45
N PHE A 79 -1.81 0.12 -5.41
CA PHE A 79 -3.08 -0.09 -4.73
C PHE A 79 -3.61 1.20 -4.13
N VAL A 80 -4.90 1.18 -3.80
CA VAL A 80 -5.52 2.25 -3.03
C VAL A 80 -5.84 1.68 -1.66
N LEU A 81 -5.36 2.36 -0.64
CA LEU A 81 -5.64 2.03 0.75
C LEU A 81 -6.62 3.07 1.28
N THR A 82 -7.77 2.62 1.78
CA THR A 82 -8.70 3.55 2.40
C THR A 82 -8.68 3.40 3.90
N TYR A 83 -8.61 4.54 4.58
CA TYR A 83 -8.73 4.64 6.03
C TYR A 83 -10.07 5.26 6.32
N ASP A 84 -10.98 4.50 6.93
CA ASP A 84 -12.34 4.98 7.21
C ASP A 84 -13.00 5.58 5.98
N GLY A 85 -12.73 4.98 4.82
CA GLY A 85 -13.30 5.39 3.55
C GLY A 85 -12.53 6.49 2.82
N ILE A 86 -11.46 7.03 3.39
CA ILE A 86 -10.67 8.09 2.76
C ILE A 86 -9.48 7.48 2.04
N PRO A 87 -9.34 7.71 0.71
CA PRO A 87 -8.33 7.02 -0.07
C PRO A 87 -6.92 7.59 0.11
N SER A 88 -5.96 6.68 0.11
CA SER A 88 -4.54 6.99 0.00
C SER A 88 -4.00 6.16 -1.15
N TYR A 89 -3.28 6.78 -2.07
CA TYR A 89 -2.72 6.11 -3.24
C TYR A 89 -1.34 5.59 -2.89
N ALA A 90 -1.11 4.31 -3.13
CA ALA A 90 0.06 3.67 -2.58
C ALA A 90 0.77 2.78 -3.59
N VAL A 91 2.06 2.64 -3.39
CA VAL A 91 2.90 1.71 -4.13
C VAL A 91 3.76 0.95 -3.13
N SER A 92 3.77 -0.37 -3.27
CA SER A 92 4.63 -1.25 -2.51
C SER A 92 5.66 -1.86 -3.45
N ILE A 93 6.93 -1.75 -3.10
CA ILE A 93 8.02 -2.34 -3.85
C ILE A 93 8.63 -3.41 -2.95
N MET A 94 8.52 -4.67 -3.37
CA MET A 94 9.01 -5.79 -2.58
C MET A 94 10.18 -6.48 -3.25
N GLU A 95 11.22 -6.69 -2.47
CA GLU A 95 12.40 -7.44 -2.88
C GLU A 95 12.37 -8.80 -2.20
N PHE A 96 12.40 -9.85 -3.02
CA PHE A 96 12.32 -11.24 -2.55
C PHE A 96 13.67 -11.92 -2.54
N ARG A 97 13.83 -12.88 -1.66
CA ARG A 97 14.93 -13.82 -1.69
C ARG A 97 14.40 -15.17 -1.21
N GLU A 98 14.63 -16.19 -2.02
CA GLU A 98 14.17 -17.55 -1.70
C GLU A 98 12.68 -17.61 -1.37
N GLY A 99 11.90 -16.83 -2.12
CA GLY A 99 10.44 -16.83 -2.01
C GLY A 99 9.85 -16.00 -0.88
N LEU A 100 10.67 -15.30 -0.11
CA LEU A 100 10.20 -14.44 0.98
C LEU A 100 10.68 -13.01 0.77
N VAL A 101 9.87 -12.07 1.22
CA VAL A 101 10.22 -10.65 1.16
C VAL A 101 11.31 -10.36 2.17
N THR A 102 12.40 -9.78 1.69
CA THR A 102 13.50 -9.32 2.53
C THR A 102 13.45 -7.82 2.79
N LYS A 103 12.85 -7.08 1.85
CA LYS A 103 12.68 -5.63 1.99
C LYS A 103 11.45 -5.19 1.26
N GLU A 104 10.68 -4.36 1.91
CA GLU A 104 9.55 -3.67 1.28
C GLU A 104 9.77 -2.18 1.41
N THR A 105 9.48 -1.44 0.34
CA THR A 105 9.48 0.02 0.34
C THR A 105 8.07 0.47 -0.02
N GLN A 106 7.48 1.36 0.79
CA GLN A 106 6.14 1.84 0.52
C GLN A 106 6.11 3.36 0.43
N TYR A 107 5.36 3.84 -0.54
CA TYR A 107 5.05 5.25 -0.72
C TYR A 107 3.54 5.43 -0.65
N PHE A 108 3.11 6.53 -0.02
CA PHE A 108 1.70 6.87 0.11
C PHE A 108 1.50 8.32 -0.30
N ALA A 109 0.37 8.59 -0.91
CA ALA A 109 0.02 9.95 -1.31
C ALA A 109 -1.46 10.18 -1.12
N ASP A 110 -1.78 11.31 -0.54
CA ASP A 110 -3.16 11.77 -0.44
C ASP A 110 -3.67 12.18 -1.82
N ARG A 111 -4.98 12.14 -1.96
CA ARG A 111 -5.63 12.75 -3.11
C ARG A 111 -5.42 14.27 -3.05
N PHE A 112 -5.21 14.87 -4.20
CA PHE A 112 -5.08 16.34 -4.28
C PHE A 112 -5.82 16.85 -5.50
N ASP A 113 -6.10 18.15 -5.50
CA ASP A 113 -6.83 18.81 -6.58
C ASP A 113 -5.93 19.01 -7.81
N PRO A 114 -6.53 19.02 -9.01
CA PRO A 114 -5.78 19.30 -10.22
C PRO A 114 -5.08 20.65 -10.15
N GLY A 115 -3.86 20.72 -10.68
CA GLY A 115 -3.13 21.98 -10.77
C GLY A 115 -3.77 22.91 -11.79
N PRO A 116 -4.02 24.19 -11.44
CA PRO A 116 -4.70 25.11 -12.35
C PRO A 116 -3.91 25.44 -13.61
N SER A 117 -2.58 25.37 -13.54
CA SER A 117 -1.74 25.73 -14.67
C SER A 117 -1.86 24.79 -15.87
N ARG A 118 -2.37 23.58 -15.65
CA ARG A 118 -2.52 22.59 -16.72
C ARG A 118 -3.98 22.26 -17.05
N SER A 119 -4.92 23.01 -16.51
CA SER A 119 -6.34 22.70 -16.64
C SER A 119 -6.82 22.61 -18.08
N HIS A 120 -6.22 23.38 -18.99
CA HIS A 120 -6.60 23.37 -20.41
C HIS A 120 -6.02 22.20 -21.20
N LEU A 121 -5.16 21.39 -20.57
CA LEU A 121 -4.46 20.29 -21.23
C LEU A 121 -4.91 18.92 -20.76
N VAL A 122 -5.68 18.85 -19.66
CA VAL A 122 -5.98 17.57 -19.01
C VAL A 122 -7.42 17.15 -19.24
N GLU A 123 -7.60 15.84 -19.23
CA GLU A 123 -8.92 15.22 -19.10
C GLU A 123 -9.03 14.67 -17.68
N ARG A 124 -10.26 14.58 -17.17
CA ARG A 124 -10.49 13.96 -15.88
C ARG A 124 -10.72 12.47 -16.12
N VAL A 125 -9.88 11.63 -15.50
CA VAL A 125 -10.11 10.18 -15.55
C VAL A 125 -11.20 9.82 -14.55
N GLY A 126 -12.00 8.82 -14.90
CA GLY A 126 -13.27 8.53 -14.24
C GLY A 126 -13.20 7.94 -12.84
N GLU A 127 -12.16 8.20 -12.09
CA GLU A 127 -11.99 7.62 -10.77
C GLU A 127 -12.53 8.48 -9.66
N ILE A 128 -12.98 9.70 -9.96
CA ILE A 128 -13.57 10.54 -8.95
C ILE A 128 -15.02 10.12 -8.77
N THR A 129 -15.29 9.47 -7.65
CA THR A 129 -16.62 9.06 -7.28
C THR A 129 -17.30 10.17 -6.48
N SER A 130 -18.62 10.06 -6.31
CA SER A 130 -19.35 10.96 -5.44
C SER A 130 -18.76 10.97 -4.04
N PHE A 131 -18.35 9.81 -3.56
CA PHE A 131 -17.72 9.67 -2.27
C PHE A 131 -16.43 10.49 -2.18
N GLN A 132 -15.57 10.39 -3.17
CA GLN A 132 -14.33 11.15 -3.20
C GLN A 132 -14.57 12.64 -3.29
N ILE A 133 -15.57 13.07 -4.03
CA ILE A 133 -15.95 14.46 -4.13
C ILE A 133 -16.39 15.01 -2.78
N HIS A 134 -17.20 14.26 -2.05
CA HIS A 134 -17.64 14.65 -0.72
C HIS A 134 -16.48 14.83 0.26
N ARG A 135 -15.44 14.03 0.10
CA ARG A 135 -14.30 14.05 1.01
C ARG A 135 -13.25 15.09 0.65
N ARG A 136 -13.39 15.69 -0.50
CA ARG A 136 -12.40 16.62 -1.04
C ARG A 136 -12.01 17.72 -0.07
N GLY A 137 -12.95 18.31 0.62
CA GLY A 137 -12.69 19.44 1.49
C GLY A 137 -12.32 19.06 2.91
N GLU A 138 -12.24 17.81 3.24
CA GLU A 138 -11.92 17.42 4.59
C GLU A 138 -10.45 17.65 4.88
N PRO A 139 -10.13 18.31 6.01
CA PRO A 139 -8.74 18.56 6.35
C PRO A 139 -7.99 17.25 6.48
N GLY A 140 -6.78 17.27 6.00
CA GLY A 140 -5.92 16.12 5.85
C GLY A 140 -5.80 15.20 7.02
N CYS A 141 -6.80 14.40 7.19
CA CYS A 141 -6.75 13.30 8.13
C CYS A 141 -5.84 12.20 7.63
N LEU A 142 -5.45 12.27 6.36
CA LEU A 142 -4.47 11.37 5.80
C LEU A 142 -3.08 11.83 6.12
N GLY A 143 -2.14 10.94 5.99
CA GLY A 143 -0.75 11.27 6.23
C GLY A 143 -0.34 11.21 7.69
N LYS A 144 -1.25 11.48 8.60
CA LYS A 144 -0.93 11.42 10.02
C LYS A 144 -0.88 10.00 10.54
N ASP A 145 -1.75 9.17 10.00
CA ASP A 145 -1.90 7.80 10.43
C ASP A 145 -1.39 6.81 9.38
N GLN A 146 -0.53 7.27 8.53
CA GLN A 146 0.10 6.40 7.55
C GLN A 146 0.92 5.34 8.25
N PRO A 147 0.90 4.11 7.75
CA PRO A 147 1.65 3.05 8.39
C PRO A 147 3.15 3.26 8.34
#